data_900b2f256c82b72a0bb23494e76926b0
#
_entry.id   900b2f256c82b72a0bb23494e76926b0
#
_cell.length_a   1.000
_cell.length_b   1.000
_cell.length_c   1.000
_cell.angle_alpha   90.00
_cell.angle_beta   90.00
_cell.angle_gamma   90.00
#
_symmetry.space_group_name_H-M   'P 1'
#
loop_
_entity.id
_entity.type
_entity.pdbx_description
1 polymer ?
#
loop_
_entity_poly.entity_id
_entity_poly.type
_entity_poly.pdbx_seq_one_letter_code
_entity_poly.pdbx_strand_id
1 'polypeptide(L)'
;MILNKNGDPLSERIITDVHKYQIKNRGFGLPDFVKRSEVESFLKDDCLLIRCIVTVFKAVPVKIEPAFQILVPPPDTQQFSHLLEDGYGADVTFDVNEQTFNAHKCILAARSLVFRAQFFRPLKEKSDTNIKIEEMEAHVFKSLLHYIYSQTVPEFEERNESEKKHNTELAQHLLVAADLYDLERLKIICESILYGSIEEGNVVGLLSLAETHNCIHLKTACLKFLASPEILRDVVASEQFQCVLNQSSY
;
A
#
# COMPACT_ATOMS: atom_id res chain seq x y z
N MET A 1 35.41 8.36 -25.90
CA MET A 1 35.54 8.15 -27.35
C MET A 1 36.85 8.80 -27.82
N ILE A 2 37.70 8.09 -28.55
CA ILE A 2 38.91 8.63 -29.13
C ILE A 2 38.64 9.08 -30.56
N LEU A 3 39.19 10.18 -30.96
CA LEU A 3 39.06 10.70 -32.33
C LEU A 3 40.35 10.39 -33.14
N ASN A 4 40.18 10.14 -34.42
CA ASN A 4 41.32 10.00 -35.34
C ASN A 4 41.97 11.35 -35.62
N LYS A 5 43.07 11.38 -36.40
CA LYS A 5 43.81 12.57 -36.79
C LYS A 5 42.96 13.64 -37.54
N ASN A 6 41.83 13.21 -38.11
CA ASN A 6 40.90 14.09 -38.81
C ASN A 6 39.77 14.60 -37.90
N GLY A 7 39.68 14.11 -36.65
CA GLY A 7 38.60 14.46 -35.71
C GLY A 7 37.38 13.58 -35.81
N ASP A 8 37.42 12.48 -36.58
CA ASP A 8 36.30 11.53 -36.66
C ASP A 8 36.38 10.48 -35.56
N PRO A 9 35.24 9.98 -35.08
CA PRO A 9 35.22 8.99 -34.04
C PRO A 9 35.73 7.63 -34.54
N LEU A 10 36.62 7.03 -33.78
CA LEU A 10 37.03 5.63 -34.00
C LEU A 10 35.96 4.74 -33.34
N SER A 11 35.16 4.08 -34.19
CA SER A 11 34.01 3.26 -33.75
C SER A 11 34.39 2.15 -32.74
N GLU A 12 35.60 1.62 -32.89
CA GLU A 12 36.12 0.55 -32.01
C GLU A 12 36.54 1.04 -30.61
N ARG A 13 36.57 2.36 -30.39
CA ARG A 13 37.03 2.98 -29.13
C ARG A 13 35.95 3.84 -28.46
N ILE A 14 34.70 3.50 -28.70
CA ILE A 14 33.58 4.12 -27.99
C ILE A 14 33.26 3.25 -26.78
N ILE A 15 33.49 3.77 -25.59
CA ILE A 15 33.10 3.13 -24.34
C ILE A 15 31.94 3.91 -23.75
N THR A 16 30.86 3.20 -23.46
CA THR A 16 29.69 3.76 -22.78
C THR A 16 29.56 3.07 -21.44
N ASP A 17 29.56 3.82 -20.38
CA ASP A 17 29.36 3.30 -19.03
C ASP A 17 28.43 4.22 -18.25
N VAL A 18 27.66 3.65 -17.31
CA VAL A 18 26.73 4.37 -16.43
C VAL A 18 27.25 4.30 -15.00
N HIS A 19 27.65 5.43 -14.47
CA HIS A 19 28.16 5.50 -13.11
C HIS A 19 27.34 6.45 -12.23
N LYS A 20 26.98 5.99 -11.02
CA LYS A 20 26.30 6.81 -10.03
C LYS A 20 27.35 7.56 -9.18
N TYR A 21 27.47 8.86 -9.41
CA TYR A 21 28.33 9.70 -8.61
C TYR A 21 27.69 10.00 -7.24
N GLN A 22 28.42 9.70 -6.17
CA GLN A 22 28.08 10.10 -4.80
C GLN A 22 29.02 11.21 -4.35
N ILE A 23 28.58 12.02 -3.39
CA ILE A 23 29.35 13.18 -2.86
C ILE A 23 30.74 12.77 -2.36
N LYS A 24 30.93 11.52 -1.93
CA LYS A 24 32.22 10.99 -1.44
C LYS A 24 33.15 10.47 -2.56
N ASN A 25 32.65 10.23 -3.75
CA ASN A 25 33.45 9.70 -4.87
C ASN A 25 34.05 10.85 -5.67
N ARG A 26 35.37 10.98 -5.62
CA ARG A 26 36.11 12.10 -6.27
C ARG A 26 36.34 11.94 -7.77
N GLY A 27 35.99 10.79 -8.36
CA GLY A 27 36.13 10.54 -9.79
C GLY A 27 35.81 9.13 -10.20
N PHE A 28 35.63 8.94 -11.48
CA PHE A 28 35.47 7.65 -12.12
C PHE A 28 36.44 7.57 -13.30
N GLY A 29 37.17 6.48 -13.42
CA GLY A 29 38.11 6.24 -14.49
C GLY A 29 37.91 4.85 -15.08
N LEU A 30 38.21 4.74 -16.37
CA LEU A 30 38.22 3.47 -17.10
C LEU A 30 39.68 2.98 -17.18
N PRO A 31 40.06 1.92 -16.45
CA PRO A 31 41.46 1.50 -16.35
C PRO A 31 42.06 1.05 -17.69
N ASP A 32 41.23 0.48 -18.57
CA ASP A 32 41.67 -0.06 -19.88
C ASP A 32 41.14 0.75 -21.05
N PHE A 33 41.06 2.06 -20.92
CA PHE A 33 40.54 2.95 -21.94
C PHE A 33 41.35 2.89 -23.24
N VAL A 34 42.70 2.87 -23.14
CA VAL A 34 43.62 2.73 -24.28
C VAL A 34 44.92 2.06 -23.79
N LYS A 35 45.45 1.13 -24.55
CA LYS A 35 46.76 0.55 -24.25
C LYS A 35 47.86 1.56 -24.57
N ARG A 36 48.83 1.65 -23.69
CA ARG A 36 49.97 2.60 -23.81
C ARG A 36 50.71 2.42 -25.16
N SER A 37 50.81 1.19 -25.66
CA SER A 37 51.44 0.85 -26.93
C SER A 37 50.69 1.34 -28.18
N GLU A 38 49.43 1.70 -28.02
CA GLU A 38 48.57 2.15 -29.13
C GLU A 38 48.41 3.69 -29.13
N VAL A 39 48.80 4.36 -28.04
CA VAL A 39 48.62 5.81 -27.91
C VAL A 39 49.29 6.59 -29.05
N GLU A 40 50.49 6.18 -29.48
CA GLU A 40 51.25 6.85 -30.57
C GLU A 40 50.48 6.87 -31.89
N SER A 41 49.64 5.85 -32.14
CA SER A 41 48.85 5.78 -33.40
C SER A 41 47.70 6.78 -33.43
N PHE A 42 47.30 7.34 -32.25
CA PHE A 42 46.22 8.30 -32.13
C PHE A 42 46.67 9.74 -31.91
N LEU A 43 47.99 9.93 -31.76
CA LEU A 43 48.54 11.28 -31.56
C LEU A 43 48.47 12.09 -32.85
N LYS A 44 48.07 13.37 -32.71
CA LYS A 44 48.17 14.42 -33.69
C LYS A 44 48.98 15.57 -33.06
N ASP A 45 50.13 15.90 -33.65
CA ASP A 45 51.00 16.95 -33.13
C ASP A 45 51.34 16.80 -31.63
N ASP A 46 51.70 15.56 -31.24
CA ASP A 46 51.89 15.15 -29.84
C ASP A 46 50.67 15.31 -28.90
N CYS A 47 49.48 15.54 -29.48
CA CYS A 47 48.26 15.72 -28.72
C CYS A 47 47.30 14.50 -28.96
N LEU A 48 46.78 13.95 -27.84
CA LEU A 48 45.70 12.95 -27.89
C LEU A 48 44.36 13.68 -27.74
N LEU A 49 43.49 13.53 -28.76
CA LEU A 49 42.17 14.14 -28.75
C LEU A 49 41.13 13.15 -28.21
N ILE A 50 40.54 13.45 -27.06
CA ILE A 50 39.52 12.65 -26.42
C ILE A 50 38.20 13.44 -26.34
N ARG A 51 37.15 12.95 -26.93
CA ARG A 51 35.82 13.51 -26.76
C ARG A 51 35.08 12.77 -25.61
N CYS A 52 34.75 13.50 -24.56
CA CYS A 52 33.96 13.01 -23.46
C CYS A 52 32.54 13.61 -23.56
N ILE A 53 31.53 12.76 -23.60
CA ILE A 53 30.13 13.18 -23.54
C ILE A 53 29.60 12.69 -22.19
N VAL A 54 29.24 13.64 -21.32
CA VAL A 54 28.67 13.34 -20.01
C VAL A 54 27.19 13.70 -20.03
N THR A 55 26.34 12.70 -19.92
CA THR A 55 24.90 12.91 -19.75
C THR A 55 24.57 12.75 -18.27
N VAL A 56 24.16 13.83 -17.64
CA VAL A 56 23.77 13.83 -16.23
C VAL A 56 22.27 13.61 -16.15
N PHE A 57 21.88 12.43 -15.68
CA PHE A 57 20.51 12.19 -15.27
C PHE A 57 20.34 12.74 -13.86
N LYS A 58 19.70 13.89 -13.73
CA LYS A 58 19.21 14.35 -12.45
C LYS A 58 18.11 13.36 -12.04
N ALA A 59 18.35 12.54 -11.04
CA ALA A 59 17.25 11.86 -10.39
C ALA A 59 16.33 12.97 -9.89
N VAL A 60 15.29 13.26 -10.67
CA VAL A 60 14.13 13.95 -10.12
C VAL A 60 13.71 13.01 -9.01
N PRO A 61 13.64 13.46 -7.74
CA PRO A 61 12.92 12.67 -6.76
C PRO A 61 11.56 12.48 -7.40
N VAL A 62 11.31 11.28 -7.90
CA VAL A 62 9.96 10.85 -8.20
C VAL A 62 9.34 10.96 -6.82
N LYS A 63 8.64 12.06 -6.54
CA LYS A 63 7.53 11.97 -5.63
C LYS A 63 6.76 10.79 -6.21
N ILE A 64 6.84 9.67 -5.53
CA ILE A 64 5.88 8.61 -5.69
C ILE A 64 4.62 9.32 -5.20
N GLU A 65 3.99 10.07 -6.08
CA GLU A 65 2.59 10.36 -5.91
C GLU A 65 2.00 8.98 -5.76
N PRO A 66 1.26 8.73 -4.68
CA PRO A 66 0.67 7.43 -4.48
C PRO A 66 0.00 7.10 -5.80
N ALA A 67 0.55 6.10 -6.52
CA ALA A 67 0.07 5.70 -7.84
C ALA A 67 -1.34 5.09 -7.74
N PHE A 68 -1.99 5.36 -6.62
CA PHE A 68 -3.31 4.93 -6.24
C PHE A 68 -4.10 6.08 -5.62
N GLN A 69 -4.24 7.19 -6.33
CA GLN A 69 -5.45 7.98 -6.17
C GLN A 69 -6.57 7.18 -6.82
N ILE A 70 -7.18 6.30 -6.02
CA ILE A 70 -8.52 5.81 -6.35
C ILE A 70 -9.36 7.07 -6.42
N LEU A 71 -9.73 7.46 -7.63
CA LEU A 71 -10.73 8.47 -7.87
C LEU A 71 -12.06 7.84 -7.41
N VAL A 72 -12.31 7.95 -6.11
CA VAL A 72 -13.57 7.54 -5.53
C VAL A 72 -14.57 8.60 -5.95
N PRO A 73 -15.52 8.32 -6.87
CA PRO A 73 -16.56 9.27 -7.19
C PRO A 73 -17.31 9.61 -5.88
N PRO A 74 -17.70 10.87 -5.67
CA PRO A 74 -18.38 11.27 -4.46
C PRO A 74 -19.62 10.38 -4.25
N PRO A 75 -19.86 9.91 -3.04
CA PRO A 75 -21.01 9.06 -2.78
C PRO A 75 -22.30 9.91 -2.87
N ASP A 76 -23.23 9.45 -3.68
CA ASP A 76 -24.58 10.01 -3.77
C ASP A 76 -25.52 9.42 -2.69
N THR A 77 -24.94 8.95 -1.58
CA THR A 77 -25.65 8.10 -0.61
C THR A 77 -25.86 8.72 0.77
N GLN A 78 -25.61 10.02 0.95
CA GLN A 78 -25.88 10.70 2.23
C GLN A 78 -27.34 10.57 2.70
N GLN A 79 -28.27 10.39 1.78
CA GLN A 79 -29.70 10.22 2.08
C GLN A 79 -30.00 8.96 2.92
N PHE A 80 -29.18 7.93 2.80
CA PHE A 80 -29.39 6.70 3.58
C PHE A 80 -28.81 6.75 5.00
N SER A 81 -27.88 7.68 5.28
CA SER A 81 -27.30 7.82 6.63
C SER A 81 -28.34 8.14 7.68
N HIS A 82 -29.30 9.00 7.34
CA HIS A 82 -30.41 9.35 8.23
C HIS A 82 -31.28 8.15 8.62
N LEU A 83 -31.46 7.19 7.71
CA LEU A 83 -32.22 5.96 8.02
C LEU A 83 -31.50 5.10 9.08
N LEU A 84 -30.16 5.10 9.07
CA LEU A 84 -29.39 4.40 10.09
C LEU A 84 -29.47 5.10 11.44
N GLU A 85 -29.42 6.43 11.47
CA GLU A 85 -29.47 7.26 12.68
C GLU A 85 -30.86 7.21 13.34
N ASP A 86 -31.91 7.38 12.53
CA ASP A 86 -33.29 7.42 13.00
C ASP A 86 -33.85 6.03 13.30
N GLY A 87 -33.26 4.96 12.71
CA GLY A 87 -33.72 3.58 12.84
C GLY A 87 -35.13 3.33 12.30
N TYR A 88 -35.70 4.28 11.55
CA TYR A 88 -37.08 4.19 11.05
C TYR A 88 -37.22 3.08 10.01
N GLY A 89 -38.08 2.08 10.31
CA GLY A 89 -38.30 0.93 9.44
C GLY A 89 -37.23 -0.16 9.52
N ALA A 90 -36.33 -0.09 10.51
CA ALA A 90 -35.36 -1.15 10.77
C ALA A 90 -36.07 -2.50 11.02
N ASP A 91 -35.56 -3.56 10.38
CA ASP A 91 -36.13 -4.92 10.40
C ASP A 91 -35.11 -5.97 10.86
N VAL A 92 -33.93 -5.55 11.29
CA VAL A 92 -32.90 -6.40 11.90
C VAL A 92 -32.17 -5.62 13.00
N THR A 93 -31.82 -6.33 14.08
CA THR A 93 -31.02 -5.81 15.20
C THR A 93 -29.77 -6.68 15.33
N PHE A 94 -28.63 -6.03 15.49
CA PHE A 94 -27.37 -6.70 15.78
C PHE A 94 -26.97 -6.44 17.22
N ASP A 95 -26.55 -7.49 17.93
CA ASP A 95 -25.95 -7.42 19.26
C ASP A 95 -24.45 -7.66 19.14
N VAL A 96 -23.66 -6.64 19.42
CA VAL A 96 -22.21 -6.63 19.29
C VAL A 96 -21.58 -6.13 20.60
N ASN A 97 -20.96 -7.01 21.36
CA ASN A 97 -20.34 -6.65 22.64
C ASN A 97 -21.28 -5.83 23.55
N GLU A 98 -22.49 -6.35 23.78
CA GLU A 98 -23.53 -5.73 24.63
C GLU A 98 -24.09 -4.40 24.08
N GLN A 99 -23.73 -4.00 22.87
CA GLN A 99 -24.32 -2.86 22.18
C GLN A 99 -25.25 -3.35 21.05
N THR A 100 -26.41 -2.68 20.95
CA THR A 100 -27.40 -3.02 19.92
C THR A 100 -27.40 -2.02 18.78
N PHE A 101 -27.45 -2.52 17.55
CA PHE A 101 -27.49 -1.72 16.32
C PHE A 101 -28.69 -2.15 15.48
N ASN A 102 -29.58 -1.19 15.22
CA ASN A 102 -30.72 -1.41 14.31
C ASN A 102 -30.31 -1.13 12.87
N ALA A 103 -30.78 -1.95 11.95
CA ALA A 103 -30.45 -1.81 10.55
C ALA A 103 -31.56 -2.35 9.62
N HIS A 104 -31.37 -2.20 8.31
CA HIS A 104 -32.35 -2.56 7.28
C HIS A 104 -31.77 -3.68 6.41
N LYS A 105 -32.39 -4.86 6.44
CA LYS A 105 -31.98 -6.05 5.66
C LYS A 105 -31.80 -5.74 4.18
N CYS A 106 -32.72 -4.95 3.61
CA CYS A 106 -32.66 -4.62 2.19
C CYS A 106 -31.41 -3.78 1.83
N ILE A 107 -31.00 -2.83 2.69
CA ILE A 107 -29.80 -1.99 2.46
C ILE A 107 -28.55 -2.83 2.62
N LEU A 108 -28.46 -3.62 3.69
CA LEU A 108 -27.33 -4.52 3.94
C LEU A 108 -27.14 -5.53 2.79
N ALA A 109 -28.24 -6.17 2.36
CA ALA A 109 -28.21 -7.14 1.28
C ALA A 109 -27.94 -6.56 -0.11
N ALA A 110 -28.27 -5.28 -0.32
CA ALA A 110 -27.95 -4.58 -1.55
C ALA A 110 -26.45 -4.28 -1.70
N ARG A 111 -25.73 -4.20 -0.57
CA ARG A 111 -24.32 -3.81 -0.51
C ARG A 111 -23.36 -4.98 -0.25
N SER A 112 -23.82 -6.03 0.42
CA SER A 112 -23.03 -7.20 0.82
C SER A 112 -23.70 -8.49 0.37
N LEU A 113 -22.97 -9.30 -0.39
CA LEU A 113 -23.43 -10.62 -0.78
C LEU A 113 -23.55 -11.56 0.42
N VAL A 114 -22.75 -11.37 1.46
CA VAL A 114 -22.80 -12.13 2.70
C VAL A 114 -24.11 -11.85 3.45
N PHE A 115 -24.46 -10.57 3.67
CA PHE A 115 -25.74 -10.19 4.27
C PHE A 115 -26.92 -10.64 3.41
N ARG A 116 -26.82 -10.52 2.08
CA ARG A 116 -27.83 -11.00 1.15
C ARG A 116 -28.05 -12.50 1.33
N ALA A 117 -26.97 -13.28 1.39
CA ALA A 117 -27.08 -14.72 1.62
C ALA A 117 -27.63 -15.04 3.03
N GLN A 118 -27.27 -14.26 4.04
CA GLN A 118 -27.71 -14.45 5.40
C GLN A 118 -29.23 -14.23 5.57
N PHE A 119 -29.78 -13.18 4.94
CA PHE A 119 -31.18 -12.81 5.13
C PHE A 119 -32.16 -13.50 4.15
N PHE A 120 -31.72 -13.82 2.93
CA PHE A 120 -32.61 -14.23 1.85
C PHE A 120 -32.34 -15.65 1.30
N ARG A 121 -31.68 -16.51 2.08
CA ARG A 121 -31.54 -17.93 1.70
C ARG A 121 -32.89 -18.65 1.76
N PRO A 122 -33.22 -19.49 0.76
CA PRO A 122 -34.54 -20.16 0.64
C PRO A 122 -34.91 -21.14 1.75
N LEU A 123 -33.94 -21.54 2.59
CA LEU A 123 -34.11 -22.63 3.57
C LEU A 123 -34.15 -22.16 5.04
N LYS A 124 -34.13 -20.86 5.34
CA LYS A 124 -34.27 -20.36 6.72
C LYS A 124 -35.74 -20.16 7.03
N GLU A 125 -36.30 -21.07 7.83
CA GLU A 125 -37.57 -20.86 8.55
C GLU A 125 -37.35 -19.70 9.51
N LYS A 126 -38.11 -18.60 9.33
CA LYS A 126 -38.09 -17.34 10.10
C LYS A 126 -36.69 -16.72 10.24
N SER A 127 -36.48 -15.66 9.51
CA SER A 127 -35.29 -14.80 9.68
C SER A 127 -35.26 -14.27 11.12
N ASP A 128 -34.27 -14.70 11.87
CA ASP A 128 -33.98 -14.07 13.16
C ASP A 128 -33.84 -12.56 12.97
N THR A 129 -34.63 -11.82 13.74
CA THR A 129 -34.55 -10.35 13.75
C THR A 129 -33.40 -9.86 14.61
N ASN A 130 -32.85 -10.73 15.45
CA ASN A 130 -31.73 -10.40 16.35
C ASN A 130 -30.53 -11.30 16.01
N ILE A 131 -29.39 -10.69 15.66
CA ILE A 131 -28.17 -11.38 15.23
C ILE A 131 -27.04 -10.98 16.17
N LYS A 132 -26.43 -11.97 16.81
CA LYS A 132 -25.27 -11.77 17.65
C LYS A 132 -23.98 -11.83 16.84
N ILE A 133 -23.07 -10.86 17.04
CA ILE A 133 -21.75 -10.81 16.45
C ILE A 133 -20.73 -10.85 17.59
N GLU A 134 -19.93 -11.90 17.64
CA GLU A 134 -19.02 -12.16 18.77
C GLU A 134 -17.56 -11.76 18.47
N GLU A 135 -17.16 -11.73 17.18
CA GLU A 135 -15.76 -11.58 16.78
C GLU A 135 -15.41 -10.15 16.27
N MET A 136 -16.20 -9.16 16.66
CA MET A 136 -16.00 -7.78 16.21
C MET A 136 -16.30 -6.79 17.32
N GLU A 137 -15.48 -5.75 17.43
CA GLU A 137 -15.73 -4.68 18.37
C GLU A 137 -16.89 -3.77 17.93
N ALA A 138 -17.64 -3.25 18.89
CA ALA A 138 -18.84 -2.47 18.63
C ALA A 138 -18.55 -1.20 17.79
N HIS A 139 -17.42 -0.53 18.03
CA HIS A 139 -17.03 0.65 17.25
C HIS A 139 -16.68 0.31 15.79
N VAL A 140 -16.04 -0.83 15.54
CA VAL A 140 -15.74 -1.31 14.18
C VAL A 140 -17.03 -1.63 13.43
N PHE A 141 -17.98 -2.32 14.10
CA PHE A 141 -19.27 -2.63 13.51
C PHE A 141 -20.09 -1.36 13.21
N LYS A 142 -20.03 -0.36 14.09
CA LYS A 142 -20.64 0.95 13.86
C LYS A 142 -20.10 1.62 12.60
N SER A 143 -18.78 1.67 12.44
CA SER A 143 -18.14 2.25 11.26
C SER A 143 -18.43 1.44 9.99
N LEU A 144 -18.52 0.10 10.10
CA LEU A 144 -18.95 -0.79 9.01
C LEU A 144 -20.38 -0.48 8.56
N LEU A 145 -21.33 -0.37 9.48
CA LEU A 145 -22.70 0.00 9.18
C LEU A 145 -22.78 1.38 8.56
N HIS A 146 -22.09 2.37 9.15
CA HIS A 146 -22.04 3.71 8.59
C HIS A 146 -21.54 3.67 7.13
N TYR A 147 -20.45 2.93 6.86
CA TYR A 147 -19.96 2.77 5.50
C TYR A 147 -20.98 2.15 4.54
N ILE A 148 -21.70 1.11 4.96
CA ILE A 148 -22.72 0.46 4.13
C ILE A 148 -23.80 1.46 3.69
N TYR A 149 -24.18 2.37 4.58
CA TYR A 149 -25.22 3.37 4.31
C TYR A 149 -24.70 4.59 3.56
N SER A 150 -23.55 5.15 3.96
CA SER A 150 -23.01 6.42 3.45
C SER A 150 -21.95 6.27 2.37
N GLN A 151 -21.28 5.10 2.27
CA GLN A 151 -20.08 4.85 1.46
C GLN A 151 -18.87 5.68 1.90
N THR A 152 -18.90 6.24 3.09
CA THR A 152 -17.81 7.00 3.72
C THR A 152 -17.43 6.41 5.06
N VAL A 153 -16.21 6.65 5.50
CA VAL A 153 -15.73 6.35 6.85
C VAL A 153 -15.28 7.68 7.45
N PRO A 154 -16.13 8.36 8.25
CA PRO A 154 -15.84 9.69 8.76
C PRO A 154 -14.54 9.77 9.54
N GLU A 155 -14.20 8.73 10.29
CA GLU A 155 -12.97 8.62 11.07
C GLU A 155 -11.71 8.77 10.21
N PHE A 156 -11.78 8.46 8.91
CA PHE A 156 -10.65 8.59 7.99
C PHE A 156 -10.52 9.97 7.34
N GLU A 157 -11.50 10.85 7.52
CA GLU A 157 -11.49 12.22 7.01
C GLU A 157 -10.71 13.18 7.93
N GLU A 158 -10.59 12.85 9.22
CA GLU A 158 -9.83 13.61 10.20
C GLU A 158 -8.33 13.33 10.11
N ARG A 159 -7.49 14.40 10.12
CA ARG A 159 -6.07 14.32 9.74
C ARG A 159 -5.08 14.73 10.82
N ASN A 160 -5.46 14.66 12.10
CA ASN A 160 -4.57 15.00 13.20
C ASN A 160 -3.58 13.85 13.50
N GLU A 161 -2.36 14.15 13.89
CA GLU A 161 -1.32 13.13 14.15
C GLU A 161 -1.70 12.16 15.30
N SER A 162 -2.43 12.62 16.30
CA SER A 162 -2.93 11.75 17.38
C SER A 162 -4.01 10.77 16.90
N GLU A 163 -4.75 11.11 15.86
CA GLU A 163 -5.82 10.29 15.28
C GLU A 163 -5.25 9.29 14.27
N LYS A 164 -4.08 9.55 13.72
CA LYS A 164 -3.44 8.66 12.74
C LYS A 164 -3.24 7.24 13.27
N LYS A 165 -2.82 7.09 14.53
CA LYS A 165 -2.65 5.76 15.13
C LYS A 165 -4.01 5.07 15.31
N HIS A 166 -5.01 5.79 15.80
CA HIS A 166 -6.37 5.28 15.95
C HIS A 166 -6.97 4.86 14.60
N ASN A 167 -6.79 5.70 13.57
CA ASN A 167 -7.26 5.41 12.22
C ASN A 167 -6.57 4.19 11.60
N THR A 168 -5.28 3.99 11.90
CA THR A 168 -4.54 2.79 11.47
C THR A 168 -5.11 1.53 12.11
N GLU A 169 -5.37 1.56 13.40
CA GLU A 169 -5.94 0.44 14.15
C GLU A 169 -7.36 0.12 13.68
N LEU A 170 -8.21 1.13 13.54
CA LEU A 170 -9.54 1.00 12.96
C LEU A 170 -9.50 0.44 11.54
N ALA A 171 -8.57 0.90 10.70
CA ALA A 171 -8.42 0.42 9.32
C ALA A 171 -8.04 -1.05 9.26
N GLN A 172 -7.22 -1.58 10.19
CA GLN A 172 -6.91 -3.00 10.28
C GLN A 172 -8.17 -3.83 10.57
N HIS A 173 -8.93 -3.44 11.58
CA HIS A 173 -10.17 -4.14 11.95
C HIS A 173 -11.25 -4.02 10.86
N LEU A 174 -11.41 -2.84 10.26
CA LEU A 174 -12.35 -2.63 9.16
C LEU A 174 -11.97 -3.40 7.89
N LEU A 175 -10.67 -3.61 7.62
CA LEU A 175 -10.22 -4.43 6.51
C LEU A 175 -10.68 -5.88 6.68
N VAL A 176 -10.51 -6.43 7.87
CA VAL A 176 -10.99 -7.79 8.22
C VAL A 176 -12.51 -7.88 8.08
N ALA A 177 -13.23 -6.89 8.60
CA ALA A 177 -14.68 -6.83 8.48
C ALA A 177 -15.14 -6.68 7.01
N ALA A 178 -14.45 -5.87 6.23
CA ALA A 178 -14.74 -5.66 4.81
C ALA A 178 -14.56 -6.95 4.00
N ASP A 179 -13.52 -7.72 4.28
CA ASP A 179 -13.29 -9.04 3.67
C ASP A 179 -14.37 -10.04 4.08
N LEU A 180 -14.72 -10.12 5.37
CA LEU A 180 -15.77 -11.00 5.89
C LEU A 180 -17.14 -10.73 5.27
N TYR A 181 -17.49 -9.46 5.06
CA TYR A 181 -18.79 -9.07 4.51
C TYR A 181 -18.79 -8.78 3.01
N ASP A 182 -17.70 -9.11 2.28
CA ASP A 182 -17.56 -8.94 0.83
C ASP A 182 -17.80 -7.49 0.40
N LEU A 183 -17.10 -6.55 1.06
CA LEU A 183 -17.16 -5.12 0.82
C LEU A 183 -15.84 -4.63 0.19
N GLU A 184 -15.59 -5.03 -1.05
CA GLU A 184 -14.30 -4.84 -1.74
C GLU A 184 -13.85 -3.38 -1.76
N ARG A 185 -14.75 -2.44 -1.98
CA ARG A 185 -14.42 -1.01 -1.97
C ARG A 185 -13.95 -0.52 -0.59
N LEU A 186 -14.58 -0.98 0.50
CA LEU A 186 -14.13 -0.65 1.85
C LEU A 186 -12.75 -1.24 2.13
N LYS A 187 -12.53 -2.47 1.71
CA LYS A 187 -11.24 -3.15 1.81
C LYS A 187 -10.12 -2.34 1.15
N ILE A 188 -10.36 -1.83 -0.07
CA ILE A 188 -9.42 -0.99 -0.80
C ILE A 188 -9.16 0.34 -0.07
N ILE A 189 -10.20 0.96 0.52
CA ILE A 189 -10.04 2.19 1.31
C ILE A 189 -9.14 1.92 2.51
N CYS A 190 -9.38 0.83 3.25
CA CYS A 190 -8.54 0.42 4.39
C CYS A 190 -7.10 0.14 3.95
N GLU A 191 -6.89 -0.57 2.83
CA GLU A 191 -5.54 -0.79 2.27
C GLU A 191 -4.81 0.53 2.01
N SER A 192 -5.51 1.54 1.48
CA SER A 192 -4.92 2.86 1.20
C SER A 192 -4.47 3.58 2.47
N ILE A 193 -5.25 3.50 3.55
CA ILE A 193 -4.89 4.07 4.87
C ILE A 193 -3.67 3.34 5.44
N LEU A 194 -3.69 2.00 5.43
CA LEU A 194 -2.62 1.18 5.95
C LEU A 194 -1.32 1.35 5.16
N TYR A 195 -1.40 1.53 3.84
CA TYR A 195 -0.25 1.85 3.01
C TYR A 195 0.48 3.12 3.48
N GLY A 196 -0.27 4.17 3.85
CA GLY A 196 0.28 5.43 4.36
C GLY A 196 0.84 5.35 5.79
N SER A 197 0.60 4.24 6.51
CA SER A 197 1.00 4.03 7.91
C SER A 197 2.09 2.97 8.09
N ILE A 198 2.68 2.46 6.98
CA ILE A 198 3.75 1.45 7.06
C ILE A 198 4.98 2.03 7.75
N GLU A 199 5.41 1.40 8.83
CA GLU A 199 6.61 1.73 9.61
C GLU A 199 7.29 0.44 10.12
N GLU A 200 8.52 0.58 10.63
CA GLU A 200 9.30 -0.57 11.13
C GLU A 200 8.56 -1.38 12.20
N GLY A 201 7.82 -0.68 13.08
CA GLY A 201 7.08 -1.29 14.18
C GLY A 201 5.82 -2.05 13.79
N ASN A 202 5.28 -1.88 12.58
CA ASN A 202 4.01 -2.50 12.18
C ASN A 202 4.07 -3.30 10.87
N VAL A 203 5.13 -3.17 10.09
CA VAL A 203 5.23 -3.75 8.73
C VAL A 203 5.04 -5.27 8.71
N VAL A 204 5.50 -5.99 9.73
CA VAL A 204 5.36 -7.46 9.82
C VAL A 204 3.90 -7.85 10.05
N GLY A 205 3.21 -7.15 10.96
CA GLY A 205 1.79 -7.36 11.22
C GLY A 205 0.93 -7.02 10.01
N LEU A 206 1.23 -5.90 9.34
CA LEU A 206 0.54 -5.49 8.11
C LEU A 206 0.78 -6.46 6.95
N LEU A 207 1.99 -7.03 6.83
CA LEU A 207 2.29 -8.04 5.83
C LEU A 207 1.48 -9.32 6.07
N SER A 208 1.42 -9.80 7.30
CA SER A 208 0.60 -10.96 7.70
C SER A 208 -0.88 -10.73 7.42
N LEU A 209 -1.41 -9.56 7.80
CA LEU A 209 -2.79 -9.16 7.52
C LEU A 209 -3.07 -9.14 6.01
N ALA A 210 -2.16 -8.55 5.23
CA ALA A 210 -2.29 -8.46 3.78
C ALA A 210 -2.26 -9.84 3.09
N GLU A 211 -1.48 -10.78 3.60
CA GLU A 211 -1.46 -12.16 3.09
C GLU A 211 -2.76 -12.89 3.42
N THR A 212 -3.21 -12.82 4.68
CA THR A 212 -4.43 -13.49 5.13
C THR A 212 -5.67 -13.05 4.36
N HIS A 213 -5.76 -11.76 4.07
CA HIS A 213 -6.92 -11.15 3.41
C HIS A 213 -6.71 -10.87 1.91
N ASN A 214 -5.66 -11.42 1.29
CA ASN A 214 -5.34 -11.26 -0.14
C ASN A 214 -5.23 -9.79 -0.60
N CYS A 215 -4.65 -8.92 0.23
CA CYS A 215 -4.45 -7.50 -0.06
C CYS A 215 -3.16 -7.29 -0.85
N ILE A 216 -3.21 -7.49 -2.17
CA ILE A 216 -2.02 -7.54 -3.05
C ILE A 216 -1.24 -6.23 -3.01
N HIS A 217 -1.92 -5.08 -2.95
CA HIS A 217 -1.28 -3.77 -2.95
C HIS A 217 -0.54 -3.51 -1.64
N LEU A 218 -1.18 -3.76 -0.51
CA LEU A 218 -0.59 -3.62 0.82
C LEU A 218 0.59 -4.59 0.98
N LYS A 219 0.43 -5.85 0.58
CA LYS A 219 1.51 -6.85 0.58
C LYS A 219 2.73 -6.36 -0.21
N THR A 220 2.51 -5.87 -1.43
CA THR A 220 3.59 -5.37 -2.28
C THR A 220 4.31 -4.18 -1.65
N ALA A 221 3.56 -3.29 -0.98
CA ALA A 221 4.11 -2.14 -0.27
C ALA A 221 4.98 -2.55 0.92
N CYS A 222 4.49 -3.47 1.76
CA CYS A 222 5.25 -4.02 2.90
C CYS A 222 6.54 -4.69 2.43
N LEU A 223 6.50 -5.51 1.37
CA LEU A 223 7.69 -6.15 0.81
C LEU A 223 8.70 -5.13 0.26
N LYS A 224 8.23 -4.07 -0.40
CA LYS A 224 9.11 -2.98 -0.88
C LYS A 224 9.75 -2.22 0.28
N PHE A 225 9.02 -1.99 1.36
CA PHE A 225 9.55 -1.36 2.57
C PHE A 225 10.65 -2.21 3.20
N LEU A 226 10.43 -3.52 3.31
CA LEU A 226 11.40 -4.50 3.84
C LEU A 226 12.60 -4.76 2.93
N ALA A 227 12.54 -4.38 1.64
CA ALA A 227 13.65 -4.57 0.71
C ALA A 227 14.88 -3.70 1.02
N SER A 228 14.78 -2.70 1.91
CA SER A 228 15.93 -1.97 2.44
C SER A 228 16.72 -2.83 3.44
N PRO A 229 18.04 -3.07 3.22
CA PRO A 229 18.82 -3.93 4.12
C PRO A 229 18.94 -3.39 5.56
N GLU A 230 18.84 -2.06 5.73
CA GLU A 230 18.87 -1.41 7.04
C GLU A 230 17.58 -1.71 7.80
N ILE A 231 16.44 -1.48 7.19
CA ILE A 231 15.11 -1.75 7.75
C ILE A 231 14.93 -3.24 8.04
N LEU A 232 15.33 -4.10 7.10
CA LEU A 232 15.20 -5.56 7.28
C LEU A 232 15.97 -6.06 8.50
N ARG A 233 17.17 -5.52 8.76
CA ARG A 233 17.97 -5.90 9.93
C ARG A 233 17.26 -5.52 11.22
N ASP A 234 16.69 -4.30 11.29
CA ASP A 234 16.04 -3.80 12.49
C ASP A 234 14.71 -4.54 12.75
N VAL A 235 13.95 -4.82 11.69
CA VAL A 235 12.70 -5.62 11.76
C VAL A 235 12.98 -7.06 12.22
N VAL A 236 14.01 -7.73 11.68
CA VAL A 236 14.36 -9.12 12.08
C VAL A 236 14.81 -9.17 13.53
N ALA A 237 15.43 -8.12 14.05
CA ALA A 237 15.80 -8.01 15.46
C ALA A 237 14.63 -7.68 16.39
N SER A 238 13.47 -7.28 15.86
CA SER A 238 12.30 -6.89 16.65
C SER A 238 11.59 -8.09 17.29
N GLU A 239 10.99 -7.87 18.45
CA GLU A 239 10.17 -8.89 19.14
C GLU A 239 8.95 -9.34 18.32
N GLN A 240 8.39 -8.45 17.52
CA GLN A 240 7.23 -8.77 16.67
C GLN A 240 7.55 -9.82 15.60
N PHE A 241 8.72 -9.74 14.97
CA PHE A 241 9.17 -10.75 14.00
C PHE A 241 9.37 -12.10 14.66
N GLN A 242 9.95 -12.13 15.87
CA GLN A 242 10.13 -13.36 16.64
C GLN A 242 8.78 -14.00 17.03
N CYS A 243 7.78 -13.19 17.34
CA CYS A 243 6.43 -13.65 17.67
C CYS A 243 5.77 -14.35 16.46
N VAL A 244 5.90 -13.78 15.26
CA VAL A 244 5.34 -14.35 14.01
C VAL A 244 6.04 -15.68 13.65
N LEU A 245 7.36 -15.78 13.81
CA LEU A 245 8.09 -17.02 13.59
C LEU A 245 7.61 -18.14 14.52
N ASN A 246 7.35 -17.82 15.79
CA ASN A 246 6.86 -18.79 16.77
C ASN A 246 5.43 -19.27 16.48
N GLN A 247 4.58 -18.45 15.88
CA GLN A 247 3.22 -18.82 15.48
C GLN A 247 3.17 -19.68 14.20
N SER A 248 4.18 -19.59 13.34
CA SER A 248 4.26 -20.36 12.08
C SER A 248 4.85 -21.78 12.27
N SER A 249 5.18 -22.17 13.49
CA SER A 249 5.83 -23.46 13.82
C SER A 249 4.85 -24.54 14.33
N TYR A 250 3.53 -24.37 14.10
CA TYR A 250 2.49 -25.34 14.44
C TYR A 250 1.69 -25.79 13.24
#